data_ecd6decd3609051dc13ab181cfcffe49
#
_entry.id   ecd6decd3609051dc13ab181cfcffe49
#
_cell.length_a   1.000
_cell.length_b   1.000
_cell.length_c   1.000
_cell.angle_alpha   90.00
_cell.angle_beta   90.00
_cell.angle_gamma   90.00
#
_symmetry.space_group_name_H-M   'P 1'
#
loop_
_entity.id
_entity.type
_entity.pdbx_description
1 polymer ?
#
loop_
_entity_poly.entity_id
_entity_poly.type
_entity_poly.pdbx_seq_one_letter_code
_entity_poly.pdbx_strand_id
1 'polypeptide(L)'
;MEHAFPNRTEAGRLLAEKLLKYAGRDDVIVLGLPRGGVPVAFEVAQRLGATLDVFIVRKLGVPGFEELAAGAIASGGVRVLNQDVVRAIPHAQEAIEAVTAKETAELERREHIYREGRPAPELRDRTVILVDDGLATGATMRAAVKALRQQEIGRAHV
;
A
#
# COMPACT_ATOMS: atom_id res chain seq x y z
N MET A 1 2.14 -4.75 28.15
CA MET A 1 2.26 -6.00 27.39
C MET A 1 1.49 -5.93 26.12
N GLU A 2 2.15 -6.25 25.06
CA GLU A 2 1.51 -6.27 23.76
C GLU A 2 0.61 -7.48 23.63
N HIS A 3 -0.57 -7.25 23.08
CA HIS A 3 -1.49 -8.34 22.82
C HIS A 3 -1.25 -8.82 21.40
N ALA A 4 -0.55 -9.94 21.27
CA ALA A 4 -0.39 -10.57 19.98
C ALA A 4 -1.72 -11.21 19.59
N PHE A 5 -2.14 -10.99 18.34
CA PHE A 5 -3.33 -11.66 17.83
C PHE A 5 -2.99 -13.12 17.51
N PRO A 6 -3.90 -14.07 17.79
CA PRO A 6 -3.65 -15.48 17.50
C PRO A 6 -3.35 -15.75 16.03
N ASN A 7 -3.95 -14.97 15.12
CA ASN A 7 -3.72 -15.08 13.71
C ASN A 7 -4.26 -13.84 12.99
N ARG A 8 -4.01 -13.76 11.70
CA ARG A 8 -4.44 -12.63 10.89
C ARG A 8 -5.94 -12.50 10.76
N THR A 9 -6.66 -13.61 10.77
CA THR A 9 -8.13 -13.61 10.72
C THR A 9 -8.70 -12.95 11.96
N GLU A 10 -8.20 -13.31 13.13
CA GLU A 10 -8.67 -12.71 14.39
C GLU A 10 -8.30 -11.24 14.46
N ALA A 11 -7.09 -10.90 14.02
CA ALA A 11 -6.65 -9.49 13.97
C ALA A 11 -7.59 -8.67 13.09
N GLY A 12 -7.97 -9.20 11.94
CA GLY A 12 -8.88 -8.54 11.01
C GLY A 12 -10.26 -8.34 11.61
N ARG A 13 -10.77 -9.33 12.32
CA ARG A 13 -12.07 -9.21 12.98
C ARG A 13 -12.08 -8.13 14.05
N LEU A 14 -11.06 -8.08 14.87
CA LEU A 14 -10.94 -7.08 15.93
C LEU A 14 -10.76 -5.68 15.35
N LEU A 15 -9.98 -5.56 14.29
CA LEU A 15 -9.80 -4.29 13.61
C LEU A 15 -11.11 -3.81 12.99
N ALA A 16 -11.86 -4.70 12.36
CA ALA A 16 -13.14 -4.37 11.74
C ALA A 16 -14.15 -3.83 12.76
N GLU A 17 -14.15 -4.38 13.98
CA GLU A 17 -15.04 -3.86 15.03
C GLU A 17 -14.78 -2.39 15.34
N LYS A 18 -13.54 -1.94 15.22
CA LYS A 18 -13.17 -0.54 15.44
C LYS A 18 -13.51 0.35 14.26
N LEU A 19 -13.85 -0.23 13.12
CA LEU A 19 -14.12 0.50 11.88
C LEU A 19 -15.60 0.43 11.45
N LEU A 20 -16.49 -0.02 12.34
CA LEU A 20 -17.90 -0.22 12.00
C LEU A 20 -18.60 1.03 11.48
N LYS A 21 -18.10 2.22 11.80
CA LYS A 21 -18.68 3.47 11.28
C LYS A 21 -18.59 3.58 9.76
N TYR A 22 -17.73 2.78 9.14
CA TYR A 22 -17.60 2.75 7.68
C TYR A 22 -18.44 1.67 7.01
N ALA A 23 -19.14 0.85 7.80
CA ALA A 23 -19.97 -0.23 7.26
C ALA A 23 -21.11 0.30 6.42
N GLY A 24 -21.40 -0.38 5.32
CA GLY A 24 -22.53 -0.06 4.45
C GLY A 24 -22.39 1.19 3.61
N ARG A 25 -21.20 1.78 3.56
CA ARG A 25 -20.95 2.98 2.75
C ARG A 25 -20.38 2.58 1.38
N ASP A 26 -20.98 3.11 0.33
CA ASP A 26 -20.59 2.80 -1.04
C ASP A 26 -19.24 3.41 -1.44
N ASP A 27 -18.83 4.48 -0.75
CA ASP A 27 -17.58 5.18 -1.05
C ASP A 27 -16.34 4.52 -0.43
N VAL A 28 -16.52 3.49 0.39
CA VAL A 28 -15.41 2.84 1.12
C VAL A 28 -14.80 1.72 0.30
N ILE A 29 -13.47 1.70 0.23
CA ILE A 29 -12.72 0.59 -0.30
C ILE A 29 -11.62 0.21 0.70
N VAL A 30 -11.42 -1.09 0.90
CA VAL A 30 -10.37 -1.61 1.76
C VAL A 30 -9.22 -2.09 0.88
N LEU A 31 -8.03 -1.59 1.14
CA LEU A 31 -6.83 -1.97 0.40
C LEU A 31 -5.86 -2.67 1.35
N GLY A 32 -5.50 -3.90 1.02
CA GLY A 32 -4.52 -4.66 1.78
C GLY A 32 -3.14 -4.58 1.16
N LEU A 33 -2.14 -4.34 1.99
CA LEU A 33 -0.76 -4.38 1.53
C LEU A 33 -0.27 -5.83 1.57
N PRO A 34 0.05 -6.40 0.41
CA PRO A 34 0.58 -7.75 0.38
C PRO A 34 1.94 -7.82 1.09
N ARG A 35 2.27 -8.91 1.65
CA ARG A 35 1.51 -10.15 1.65
C ARG A 35 0.57 -10.24 2.85
N GLY A 36 1.07 -9.93 4.05
CA GLY A 36 0.35 -10.17 5.30
C GLY A 36 -0.88 -9.31 5.53
N GLY A 37 -0.95 -8.12 4.92
CA GLY A 37 -2.11 -7.25 5.05
C GLY A 37 -3.35 -7.75 4.34
N VAL A 38 -3.21 -8.64 3.34
CA VAL A 38 -4.35 -9.11 2.55
C VAL A 38 -5.34 -9.94 3.38
N PRO A 39 -4.92 -10.96 4.16
CA PRO A 39 -5.87 -11.69 5.00
C PRO A 39 -6.58 -10.79 6.03
N VAL A 40 -5.86 -9.83 6.60
CA VAL A 40 -6.44 -8.89 7.55
C VAL A 40 -7.46 -8.00 6.85
N ALA A 41 -7.10 -7.46 5.69
CA ALA A 41 -7.99 -6.60 4.90
C ALA A 41 -9.24 -7.35 4.46
N PHE A 42 -9.12 -8.62 4.11
CA PHE A 42 -10.25 -9.44 3.74
C PHE A 42 -11.31 -9.48 4.85
N GLU A 43 -10.88 -9.73 6.09
CA GLU A 43 -11.80 -9.76 7.22
C GLU A 43 -12.46 -8.40 7.47
N VAL A 44 -11.68 -7.32 7.34
CA VAL A 44 -12.21 -5.96 7.48
C VAL A 44 -13.25 -5.68 6.40
N ALA A 45 -12.92 -5.95 5.14
CA ALA A 45 -13.83 -5.70 4.02
C ALA A 45 -15.12 -6.52 4.14
N GLN A 46 -15.01 -7.78 4.54
CA GLN A 46 -16.16 -8.65 4.71
C GLN A 46 -17.10 -8.12 5.79
N ARG A 47 -16.53 -7.73 6.92
CA ARG A 47 -17.33 -7.22 8.04
C ARG A 47 -18.01 -5.88 7.72
N LEU A 48 -17.34 -5.03 6.95
CA LEU A 48 -17.88 -3.72 6.58
C LEU A 48 -18.76 -3.76 5.32
N GLY A 49 -18.78 -4.87 4.61
CA GLY A 49 -19.49 -4.96 3.33
C GLY A 49 -18.87 -4.07 2.27
N ALA A 50 -17.55 -3.88 2.33
CA ALA A 50 -16.82 -2.99 1.45
C ALA A 50 -16.06 -3.76 0.37
N THR A 51 -15.72 -3.06 -0.71
CA THR A 51 -14.87 -3.61 -1.76
C THR A 51 -13.46 -3.83 -1.23
N LEU A 52 -12.85 -4.95 -1.60
CA LEU A 52 -11.48 -5.29 -1.24
C LEU A 52 -10.60 -5.26 -2.49
N ASP A 53 -9.42 -4.67 -2.37
CA ASP A 53 -8.39 -4.79 -3.39
C ASP A 53 -7.01 -4.77 -2.72
N VAL A 54 -5.96 -4.91 -3.52
CA VAL A 54 -4.59 -4.85 -3.03
C VAL A 54 -3.98 -3.50 -3.36
N PHE A 55 -3.03 -3.09 -2.53
CA PHE A 55 -2.23 -1.90 -2.79
C PHE A 55 -0.77 -2.28 -2.58
N ILE A 56 0.01 -2.22 -3.64
CA ILE A 56 1.40 -2.69 -3.61
C ILE A 56 2.34 -1.49 -3.60
N VAL A 57 3.32 -1.54 -2.71
CA VAL A 57 4.39 -0.53 -2.62
C VAL A 57 5.72 -1.26 -2.79
N ARG A 58 6.57 -0.72 -3.67
CA ARG A 58 7.91 -1.25 -3.91
C ARG A 58 8.92 -0.15 -3.64
N LYS A 59 9.92 -0.43 -2.83
CA LYS A 59 10.98 0.53 -2.54
C LYS A 59 11.94 0.62 -3.72
N LEU A 60 12.46 1.83 -3.96
CA LEU A 60 13.44 2.06 -5.00
C LEU A 60 14.84 2.06 -4.35
N GLY A 61 15.50 0.91 -4.41
CA GLY A 61 16.85 0.73 -3.90
C GLY A 61 17.88 0.93 -5.01
N VAL A 62 18.62 2.02 -4.94
CA VAL A 62 19.67 2.32 -5.92
C VAL A 62 20.90 1.46 -5.61
N PRO A 63 21.46 0.73 -6.60
CA PRO A 63 22.64 -0.09 -6.38
C PRO A 63 23.79 0.70 -5.72
N GLY A 64 24.34 0.13 -4.65
CA GLY A 64 25.37 0.80 -3.85
C GLY A 64 24.82 1.73 -2.77
N PHE A 65 23.53 2.02 -2.79
CA PHE A 65 22.88 2.93 -1.84
C PHE A 65 21.54 2.36 -1.36
N GLU A 66 21.43 1.03 -1.28
CA GLU A 66 20.16 0.35 -0.98
C GLU A 66 19.61 0.70 0.40
N GLU A 67 20.47 0.99 1.37
CA GLU A 67 20.03 1.38 2.71
C GLU A 67 19.45 2.79 2.77
N LEU A 68 19.66 3.58 1.71
CA LEU A 68 19.06 4.91 1.61
C LEU A 68 17.71 4.80 0.91
N ALA A 69 16.68 5.32 1.53
CA ALA A 69 15.34 5.26 0.98
C ALA A 69 15.17 6.34 -0.11
N ALA A 70 15.60 6.02 -1.34
CA ALA A 70 15.51 6.96 -2.46
C ALA A 70 14.07 7.27 -2.86
N GLY A 71 13.17 6.31 -2.65
CA GLY A 71 11.77 6.49 -2.94
C GLY A 71 11.00 5.20 -3.01
N ALA A 72 9.82 5.26 -3.56
CA ALA A 72 8.95 4.10 -3.73
C ALA A 72 8.04 4.31 -4.93
N ILE A 73 7.61 3.19 -5.50
CA ILE A 73 6.50 3.18 -6.45
C ILE A 73 5.34 2.44 -5.83
N ALA A 74 4.15 2.73 -6.28
CA ALA A 74 2.94 2.13 -5.73
C ALA A 74 1.91 1.87 -6.82
N SER A 75 0.94 1.03 -6.47
CA SER A 75 -0.22 0.78 -7.32
C SER A 75 -0.83 2.09 -7.81
N GLY A 76 -1.26 2.11 -9.07
CA GLY A 76 -1.79 3.32 -9.70
C GLY A 76 -0.76 4.13 -10.46
N GLY A 77 0.47 3.63 -10.57
CA GLY A 77 1.53 4.27 -11.37
C GLY A 77 2.17 5.48 -10.70
N VAL A 78 2.08 5.55 -9.39
CA VAL A 78 2.62 6.69 -8.63
C VAL A 78 4.04 6.39 -8.17
N ARG A 79 4.92 7.39 -8.32
CA ARG A 79 6.28 7.34 -7.80
C ARG A 79 6.49 8.48 -6.81
N VAL A 80 7.00 8.15 -5.62
CA VAL A 80 7.34 9.12 -4.59
C VAL A 80 8.84 9.08 -4.37
N LEU A 81 9.52 10.21 -4.49
CA LEU A 81 10.96 10.31 -4.31
C LEU A 81 11.32 11.13 -3.08
N ASN A 82 12.36 10.69 -2.37
CA ASN A 82 12.96 11.46 -1.29
C ASN A 82 14.06 12.31 -1.88
N GLN A 83 13.79 13.58 -2.13
CA GLN A 83 14.71 14.46 -2.83
C GLN A 83 16.05 14.64 -2.10
N ASP A 84 16.04 14.64 -0.78
CA ASP A 84 17.29 14.76 -0.01
C ASP A 84 18.22 13.58 -0.25
N VAL A 85 17.67 12.39 -0.33
CA VAL A 85 18.43 11.17 -0.64
C VAL A 85 18.90 11.19 -2.09
N VAL A 86 18.01 11.57 -3.00
CA VAL A 86 18.32 11.65 -4.44
C VAL A 86 19.51 12.58 -4.69
N ARG A 87 19.54 13.73 -4.03
CA ARG A 87 20.64 14.68 -4.16
C ARG A 87 21.97 14.15 -3.67
N ALA A 88 21.93 13.19 -2.74
CA ALA A 88 23.14 12.60 -2.17
C ALA A 88 23.75 11.50 -3.04
N ILE A 89 23.04 11.02 -4.05
CA ILE A 89 23.46 9.90 -4.89
C ILE A 89 24.05 10.44 -6.20
N PRO A 90 25.32 10.09 -6.53
CA PRO A 90 25.91 10.47 -7.81
C PRO A 90 25.14 9.83 -8.97
N HIS A 91 24.90 10.59 -10.03
CA HIS A 91 24.17 10.13 -11.22
C HIS A 91 22.81 9.50 -10.88
N ALA A 92 22.14 10.09 -9.90
CA ALA A 92 20.90 9.52 -9.34
C ALA A 92 19.81 9.36 -10.39
N GLN A 93 19.65 10.29 -11.31
CA GLN A 93 18.55 10.25 -12.26
C GLN A 93 18.55 8.96 -13.10
N GLU A 94 19.70 8.61 -13.67
CA GLU A 94 19.80 7.39 -14.47
C GLU A 94 19.55 6.13 -13.64
N ALA A 95 20.15 6.09 -12.45
CA ALA A 95 20.00 4.94 -11.55
C ALA A 95 18.55 4.80 -11.09
N ILE A 96 17.89 5.89 -10.76
CA ILE A 96 16.49 5.87 -10.31
C ILE A 96 15.56 5.45 -11.44
N GLU A 97 15.78 5.94 -12.66
CA GLU A 97 14.96 5.52 -13.79
C GLU A 97 15.10 4.02 -14.08
N ALA A 98 16.31 3.48 -13.99
CA ALA A 98 16.55 2.05 -14.20
C ALA A 98 15.87 1.20 -13.12
N VAL A 99 15.99 1.60 -11.85
CA VAL A 99 15.35 0.90 -10.74
C VAL A 99 13.83 1.02 -10.84
N THR A 100 13.33 2.20 -11.21
CA THR A 100 11.89 2.43 -11.39
C THR A 100 11.32 1.47 -12.43
N ALA A 101 11.98 1.33 -13.57
CA ALA A 101 11.53 0.42 -14.62
C ALA A 101 11.47 -1.03 -14.13
N LYS A 102 12.51 -1.47 -13.43
CA LYS A 102 12.59 -2.83 -12.89
C LYS A 102 11.49 -3.08 -11.86
N GLU A 103 11.32 -2.16 -10.90
CA GLU A 103 10.35 -2.32 -9.84
C GLU A 103 8.91 -2.17 -10.33
N THR A 104 8.69 -1.34 -11.35
CA THR A 104 7.38 -1.20 -11.98
C THR A 104 6.94 -2.52 -12.63
N ALA A 105 7.85 -3.18 -13.34
CA ALA A 105 7.55 -4.48 -13.94
C ALA A 105 7.18 -5.52 -12.88
N GLU A 106 7.91 -5.54 -11.77
CA GLU A 106 7.63 -6.46 -10.66
C GLU A 106 6.31 -6.14 -9.99
N LEU A 107 6.02 -4.86 -9.79
CA LEU A 107 4.76 -4.42 -9.19
C LEU A 107 3.57 -4.86 -10.05
N GLU A 108 3.64 -4.63 -11.35
CA GLU A 108 2.58 -5.01 -12.28
C GLU A 108 2.38 -6.52 -12.31
N ARG A 109 3.47 -7.29 -12.26
CA ARG A 109 3.39 -8.74 -12.19
C ARG A 109 2.64 -9.20 -10.95
N ARG A 110 2.93 -8.60 -9.80
CA ARG A 110 2.26 -8.95 -8.54
C ARG A 110 0.81 -8.53 -8.54
N GLU A 111 0.50 -7.35 -9.06
CA GLU A 111 -0.88 -6.90 -9.18
C GLU A 111 -1.71 -7.85 -10.04
N HIS A 112 -1.14 -8.31 -11.14
CA HIS A 112 -1.83 -9.24 -12.03
C HIS A 112 -2.16 -10.54 -11.32
N ILE A 113 -1.24 -11.07 -10.52
CA ILE A 113 -1.46 -12.29 -9.76
C ILE A 113 -2.57 -12.10 -8.72
N TYR A 114 -2.50 -11.03 -7.94
CA TYR A 114 -3.50 -10.78 -6.89
C TYR A 114 -4.89 -10.47 -7.45
N ARG A 115 -4.96 -9.76 -8.55
CA ARG A 115 -6.24 -9.39 -9.15
C ARG A 115 -6.80 -10.44 -10.10
N GLU A 116 -6.01 -11.40 -10.47
CA GLU A 116 -6.40 -12.44 -11.44
C GLU A 116 -6.91 -11.83 -12.74
N GLY A 117 -6.25 -10.77 -13.20
CA GLY A 117 -6.60 -10.07 -14.44
C GLY A 117 -7.73 -9.07 -14.32
N ARG A 118 -8.31 -8.89 -13.12
CA ARG A 118 -9.34 -7.88 -12.91
C ARG A 118 -8.73 -6.47 -12.99
N PRO A 119 -9.51 -5.48 -13.47
CA PRO A 119 -8.99 -4.11 -13.54
C PRO A 119 -8.75 -3.49 -12.17
N ALA A 120 -7.86 -2.51 -12.12
CA ALA A 120 -7.62 -1.75 -10.91
C ALA A 120 -8.86 -0.93 -10.54
N PRO A 121 -9.15 -0.78 -9.24
CA PRO A 121 -10.29 0.01 -8.81
C PRO A 121 -10.04 1.50 -9.02
N GLU A 122 -11.11 2.26 -9.26
CA GLU A 122 -11.06 3.70 -9.26
C GLU A 122 -11.05 4.20 -7.82
N LEU A 123 -10.06 5.00 -7.44
CA LEU A 123 -9.89 5.47 -6.07
C LEU A 123 -10.28 6.93 -5.86
N ARG A 124 -10.50 7.67 -6.94
CA ARG A 124 -10.82 9.10 -6.83
C ARG A 124 -12.05 9.30 -5.96
N ASP A 125 -11.95 10.22 -5.01
CA ASP A 125 -13.02 10.63 -4.10
C ASP A 125 -13.58 9.52 -3.21
N ARG A 126 -12.89 8.38 -3.14
CA ARG A 126 -13.31 7.28 -2.27
C ARG A 126 -12.65 7.39 -0.89
N THR A 127 -13.30 6.80 0.09
CA THR A 127 -12.70 6.63 1.42
C THR A 127 -11.92 5.32 1.41
N VAL A 128 -10.62 5.42 1.61
CA VAL A 128 -9.71 4.27 1.55
C VAL A 128 -9.31 3.85 2.96
N ILE A 129 -9.53 2.56 3.26
CA ILE A 129 -9.01 1.95 4.49
C ILE A 129 -7.81 1.10 4.08
N LEU A 130 -6.63 1.50 4.52
CA LEU A 130 -5.39 0.85 4.16
C LEU A 130 -4.94 -0.06 5.30
N VAL A 131 -4.70 -1.32 4.99
CA VAL A 131 -4.45 -2.36 6.00
C VAL A 131 -3.15 -3.09 5.75
N ASP A 132 -2.35 -3.23 6.80
CA ASP A 132 -1.15 -4.07 6.81
C ASP A 132 -1.19 -4.97 8.05
N ASP A 133 -0.34 -5.98 8.10
CA ASP A 133 -0.30 -6.93 9.21
C ASP A 133 0.65 -6.50 10.34
N GLY A 134 1.45 -5.49 10.11
CA GLY A 134 2.35 -4.94 11.12
C GLY A 134 3.15 -3.78 10.57
N LEU A 135 3.57 -2.88 11.46
CA LEU A 135 4.28 -1.67 11.10
C LEU A 135 5.63 -1.62 11.83
N ALA A 136 6.64 -2.30 11.28
CA ALA A 136 7.97 -2.32 11.90
C ALA A 136 8.56 -0.92 11.99
N THR A 137 8.61 -0.18 10.87
CA THR A 137 9.10 1.20 10.83
C THR A 137 8.06 2.19 10.35
N GLY A 138 6.99 1.71 9.76
CA GLY A 138 5.95 2.54 9.15
C GLY A 138 6.34 3.14 7.80
N ALA A 139 7.54 2.87 7.29
CA ALA A 139 8.01 3.45 6.04
C ALA A 139 7.13 3.06 4.85
N THR A 140 6.76 1.79 4.75
CA THR A 140 5.91 1.29 3.68
C THR A 140 4.52 1.94 3.75
N MET A 141 3.96 2.03 4.95
CA MET A 141 2.65 2.64 5.15
C MET A 141 2.67 4.13 4.80
N ARG A 142 3.73 4.85 5.19
CA ARG A 142 3.86 6.28 4.84
C ARG A 142 3.94 6.47 3.33
N ALA A 143 4.71 5.63 2.65
CA ALA A 143 4.80 5.69 1.18
C ALA A 143 3.45 5.40 0.53
N ALA A 144 2.72 4.42 1.05
CA ALA A 144 1.40 4.08 0.56
C ALA A 144 0.43 5.26 0.70
N VAL A 145 0.43 5.93 1.85
CA VAL A 145 -0.44 7.08 2.09
C VAL A 145 -0.12 8.22 1.13
N LYS A 146 1.15 8.51 0.93
CA LYS A 146 1.55 9.57 -0.02
C LYS A 146 1.11 9.24 -1.44
N ALA A 147 1.29 7.98 -1.85
CA ALA A 147 0.89 7.54 -3.19
C ALA A 147 -0.62 7.63 -3.38
N LEU A 148 -1.39 7.25 -2.37
CA LEU A 148 -2.84 7.34 -2.42
C LEU A 148 -3.31 8.79 -2.54
N ARG A 149 -2.70 9.70 -1.80
CA ARG A 149 -3.07 11.11 -1.85
C ARG A 149 -2.82 11.72 -3.23
N GLN A 150 -1.80 11.24 -3.94
CA GLN A 150 -1.55 11.69 -5.30
C GLN A 150 -2.61 11.19 -6.30
N GLN A 151 -3.41 10.21 -5.92
CA GLN A 151 -4.49 9.69 -6.75
C GLN A 151 -5.84 10.34 -6.44
N GLU A 152 -5.82 11.46 -5.74
CA GLU A 152 -7.01 12.28 -5.46
C GLU A 152 -8.11 11.52 -4.72
N ILE A 153 -7.73 10.69 -3.74
CA ILE A 153 -8.71 10.00 -2.90
C ILE A 153 -9.43 11.01 -2.00
N GLY A 154 -10.63 10.68 -1.56
CA GLY A 154 -11.40 11.54 -0.66
C GLY A 154 -10.86 11.54 0.75
N ARG A 155 -10.56 10.36 1.30
CA ARG A 155 -10.06 10.22 2.67
C ARG A 155 -9.32 8.89 2.81
N ALA A 156 -8.24 8.89 3.60
CA ALA A 156 -7.46 7.70 3.90
C ALA A 156 -7.49 7.38 5.39
N HIS A 157 -7.62 6.11 5.71
CA HIS A 157 -7.42 5.56 7.06
C HIS A 157 -6.39 4.45 7.01
N VAL A 158 -5.61 4.37 8.07
CA VAL A 158 -4.50 3.43 8.18
C VAL A 158 -4.73 2.45 9.32
#